data_3de777abe058b4e6717d0a2aedc5d032
#
_entry.id   3de777abe058b4e6717d0a2aedc5d032
#
_cell.length_a   1.000
_cell.length_b   1.000
_cell.length_c   1.000
_cell.angle_alpha   90.00
_cell.angle_beta   90.00
_cell.angle_gamma   90.00
#
_symmetry.space_group_name_H-M   'P 1'
#
loop_
_entity.id
_entity.type
_entity.pdbx_description
1 polymer ?
#
loop_
_entity_poly.entity_id
_entity_poly.type
_entity_poly.pdbx_seq_one_letter_code
_entity_poly.pdbx_strand_id
1 'polypeptide(L)'
;VEYYSGRIDHSDTLAYNKEYVNGNLSGVAPDFASIDFIIPTRGRFINEIDMQQRRKAIVLSPRMAEVLFHEEDPIGRYVRIGRMMFQVVGVYRDKEMNNNKPAYIPFTTAQQLFRSGMEVDDLIFTVRGIKSEEENTAFEQRFRTAMALRHHFDPSDTGALGMWNTGDDFRMFDLILSGLMMFIWIVGISTLMAGIVGVSNIMLVTVRERTREFGIRKAIGAGPASILRLIIIESILVTTLFGYVGMVAGIGVTELIDYGMTMAGMNADTGGGPGNLSIFRHPTVSLGIATSATVLLIIAGVAAGYFPARKAVSIPAVEAMRSE
;
A
#
# COMPACT_ATOMS: atom_id res chain seq x y z
N VAL A 1 -16.94 19.21 -8.35
CA VAL A 1 -16.05 19.61 -7.25
C VAL A 1 -16.84 19.43 -5.96
N GLU A 2 -16.27 18.74 -4.99
CA GLU A 2 -16.91 18.47 -3.69
C GLU A 2 -16.33 19.39 -2.61
N TYR A 3 -15.02 19.45 -2.50
CA TYR A 3 -14.30 20.36 -1.62
C TYR A 3 -13.29 21.16 -2.42
N TYR A 4 -13.01 22.37 -2.00
CA TYR A 4 -11.98 23.21 -2.61
C TYR A 4 -11.32 24.12 -1.58
N SER A 5 -10.05 24.44 -1.82
CA SER A 5 -9.29 25.38 -1.01
C SER A 5 -8.26 26.09 -1.89
N GLY A 6 -8.16 27.41 -1.74
CA GLY A 6 -6.92 28.08 -2.11
C GLY A 6 -5.85 27.75 -1.09
N ARG A 7 -4.59 27.72 -1.52
CA ARG A 7 -3.42 27.56 -0.67
C ARG A 7 -2.46 28.72 -0.91
N ILE A 8 -1.93 29.25 0.18
CA ILE A 8 -0.87 30.25 0.19
C ILE A 8 0.22 29.72 1.11
N ASP A 9 1.37 29.46 0.54
CA ASP A 9 2.52 28.93 1.28
C ASP A 9 3.49 30.07 1.64
N HIS A 10 3.99 30.04 2.86
CA HIS A 10 4.97 30.98 3.37
C HIS A 10 5.90 30.26 4.35
N SER A 11 7.20 30.53 4.26
CA SER A 11 8.18 29.96 5.20
C SER A 11 8.64 31.05 6.15
N ASP A 12 8.54 30.77 7.45
CA ASP A 12 8.99 31.72 8.49
C ASP A 12 9.43 30.96 9.75
N THR A 13 9.98 31.69 10.69
CA THR A 13 10.37 31.17 12.00
C THR A 13 9.22 31.36 13.00
N LEU A 14 8.77 30.24 13.56
CA LEU A 14 7.84 30.23 14.67
C LEU A 14 8.62 30.27 15.97
N ALA A 15 8.24 31.13 16.90
CA ALA A 15 8.91 31.25 18.19
C ALA A 15 7.92 31.29 19.35
N TYR A 16 8.26 30.59 20.43
CA TYR A 16 7.56 30.63 21.70
C TYR A 16 8.58 30.72 22.83
N ASN A 17 8.50 31.77 23.64
CA ASN A 17 9.50 32.08 24.67
C ASN A 17 10.94 32.13 24.10
N LYS A 18 11.78 31.17 24.46
CA LYS A 18 13.17 31.03 23.98
C LYS A 18 13.31 29.98 22.88
N GLU A 19 12.26 29.19 22.61
CA GLU A 19 12.26 28.16 21.60
C GLU A 19 11.84 28.71 20.25
N TYR A 20 12.44 28.18 19.19
CA TYR A 20 12.10 28.55 17.82
C TYR A 20 12.22 27.34 16.87
N VAL A 21 11.41 27.35 15.85
CA VAL A 21 11.41 26.35 14.79
C VAL A 21 11.17 27.05 13.45
N ASN A 22 12.00 26.73 12.45
CA ASN A 22 11.74 27.14 11.09
C ASN A 22 10.74 26.15 10.48
N GLY A 23 9.71 26.68 9.87
CA GLY A 23 8.66 25.84 9.30
C GLY A 23 7.87 26.54 8.22
N ASN A 24 7.15 25.73 7.45
CA ASN A 24 6.24 26.20 6.45
C ASN A 24 4.87 26.50 7.07
N LEU A 25 4.26 27.57 6.61
CA LEU A 25 2.90 27.98 6.94
C LEU A 25 2.07 27.83 5.69
N SER A 26 0.92 27.18 5.79
CA SER A 26 -0.02 27.07 4.69
C SER A 26 -1.34 27.73 5.09
N GLY A 27 -1.70 28.80 4.39
CA GLY A 27 -3.01 29.43 4.51
C GLY A 27 -4.03 28.66 3.71
N VAL A 28 -5.03 28.08 4.40
CA VAL A 28 -6.02 27.17 3.79
C VAL A 28 -7.44 27.46 4.26
N ALA A 29 -8.43 27.00 3.47
CA ALA A 29 -9.83 27.03 3.86
C ALA A 29 -10.17 25.85 4.80
N PRO A 30 -11.30 25.90 5.55
CA PRO A 30 -11.73 24.81 6.42
C PRO A 30 -11.87 23.46 5.72
N ASP A 31 -12.35 23.44 4.48
CA ASP A 31 -12.53 22.25 3.65
C ASP A 31 -11.23 21.50 3.37
N PHE A 32 -10.09 22.17 3.50
CA PHE A 32 -8.78 21.56 3.31
C PHE A 32 -8.54 20.36 4.25
N ALA A 33 -9.11 20.40 5.46
CA ALA A 33 -9.05 19.27 6.37
C ALA A 33 -9.67 17.98 5.78
N SER A 34 -10.73 18.12 4.96
CA SER A 34 -11.36 16.99 4.27
C SER A 34 -10.57 16.55 3.04
N ILE A 35 -9.90 17.46 2.36
CA ILE A 35 -9.08 17.18 1.17
C ILE A 35 -7.81 16.40 1.55
N ASP A 36 -7.09 16.86 2.60
CA ASP A 36 -5.80 16.28 3.03
C ASP A 36 -5.95 15.35 4.25
N PHE A 37 -7.18 14.95 4.59
CA PHE A 37 -7.50 14.06 5.72
C PHE A 37 -6.85 14.48 7.04
N ILE A 38 -6.83 15.78 7.32
CA ILE A 38 -6.25 16.34 8.54
C ILE A 38 -7.17 16.08 9.72
N ILE A 39 -6.68 15.34 10.70
CA ILE A 39 -7.42 15.02 11.91
C ILE A 39 -6.77 15.76 13.09
N PRO A 40 -7.45 16.70 13.75
CA PRO A 40 -6.95 17.33 14.97
C PRO A 40 -6.77 16.29 16.07
N THR A 41 -5.61 16.29 16.72
CA THR A 41 -5.33 15.46 17.92
C THR A 41 -5.72 16.20 19.18
N ARG A 42 -5.49 17.51 19.20
CA ARG A 42 -5.85 18.42 20.29
C ARG A 42 -6.47 19.68 19.70
N GLY A 43 -7.49 20.22 20.36
CA GLY A 43 -8.15 21.42 19.89
C GLY A 43 -9.01 21.18 18.65
N ARG A 44 -8.93 22.09 17.68
CA ARG A 44 -9.73 22.07 16.44
C ARG A 44 -8.91 22.52 15.23
N PHE A 45 -9.40 22.23 14.06
CA PHE A 45 -8.90 22.83 12.81
C PHE A 45 -9.48 24.24 12.59
N ILE A 46 -9.01 24.91 11.56
CA ILE A 46 -9.52 26.21 11.11
C ILE A 46 -11.00 26.08 10.77
N ASN A 47 -11.80 27.08 11.12
CA ASN A 47 -13.22 27.11 10.82
C ASN A 47 -13.65 28.38 10.07
N GLU A 48 -14.91 28.43 9.65
CA GLU A 48 -15.47 29.55 8.92
C GLU A 48 -15.38 30.90 9.68
N ILE A 49 -15.50 30.88 11.02
CA ILE A 49 -15.39 32.10 11.84
C ILE A 49 -13.97 32.66 11.76
N ASP A 50 -12.96 31.79 11.79
CA ASP A 50 -11.56 32.20 11.66
C ASP A 50 -11.30 32.85 10.30
N MET A 51 -11.94 32.33 9.24
CA MET A 51 -11.88 32.89 7.89
C MET A 51 -12.55 34.25 7.80
N GLN A 52 -13.82 34.36 8.24
CA GLN A 52 -14.62 35.58 8.16
C GLN A 52 -14.03 36.73 8.98
N GLN A 53 -13.54 36.43 10.18
CA GLN A 53 -12.95 37.41 11.09
C GLN A 53 -11.45 37.60 10.88
N ARG A 54 -10.85 36.88 9.94
CA ARG A 54 -9.40 36.93 9.66
C ARG A 54 -8.59 36.73 10.92
N ARG A 55 -8.98 35.73 11.76
CA ARG A 55 -8.34 35.47 13.03
C ARG A 55 -6.90 35.03 12.82
N LYS A 56 -6.02 35.47 13.71
CA LYS A 56 -4.64 34.97 13.78
C LYS A 56 -4.62 33.66 14.56
N ALA A 57 -5.27 32.65 14.01
CA ALA A 57 -5.32 31.29 14.54
C ALA A 57 -4.29 30.42 13.80
N ILE A 58 -3.67 29.48 14.50
CA ILE A 58 -2.71 28.54 13.93
C ILE A 58 -2.98 27.13 14.45
N VAL A 59 -2.86 26.15 13.53
CA VAL A 59 -2.88 24.72 13.82
C VAL A 59 -1.48 24.18 13.58
N LEU A 60 -0.84 23.64 14.60
CA LEU A 60 0.56 23.21 14.53
C LEU A 60 0.68 21.74 14.10
N SER A 61 1.80 21.41 13.45
CA SER A 61 2.21 20.02 13.28
C SER A 61 2.70 19.46 14.63
N PRO A 62 2.66 18.12 14.84
CA PRO A 62 3.12 17.49 16.07
C PRO A 62 4.54 17.90 16.45
N ARG A 63 5.44 17.90 15.48
CA ARG A 63 6.84 18.29 15.68
C ARG A 63 6.99 19.75 16.10
N MET A 64 6.27 20.66 15.45
CA MET A 64 6.34 22.09 15.82
C MET A 64 5.80 22.30 17.24
N ALA A 65 4.74 21.57 17.62
CA ALA A 65 4.20 21.63 18.96
C ALA A 65 5.20 21.08 20.00
N GLU A 66 5.85 19.96 19.69
CA GLU A 66 6.87 19.36 20.57
C GLU A 66 8.09 20.27 20.76
N VAL A 67 8.65 20.82 19.66
CA VAL A 67 9.83 21.71 19.75
C VAL A 67 9.53 23.02 20.48
N LEU A 68 8.35 23.61 20.26
CA LEU A 68 8.01 24.92 20.85
C LEU A 68 7.51 24.82 22.28
N PHE A 69 6.78 23.75 22.64
CA PHE A 69 6.06 23.65 23.92
C PHE A 69 6.54 22.50 24.79
N HIS A 70 7.30 21.54 24.25
CA HIS A 70 7.72 20.33 24.96
C HIS A 70 6.51 19.60 25.59
N GLU A 71 6.42 19.58 26.91
CA GLU A 71 5.32 18.96 27.67
C GLU A 71 4.15 19.91 27.96
N GLU A 72 4.29 21.22 27.68
CA GLU A 72 3.22 22.19 27.91
C GLU A 72 2.08 22.01 26.91
N ASP A 73 0.84 22.28 27.33
CA ASP A 73 -0.30 22.30 26.43
C ASP A 73 -0.23 23.54 25.52
N PRO A 74 -0.13 23.34 24.18
CA PRO A 74 -0.03 24.45 23.24
C PRO A 74 -1.36 25.19 23.04
N ILE A 75 -2.51 24.57 23.35
CA ILE A 75 -3.83 25.14 23.01
C ILE A 75 -4.08 26.42 23.78
N GLY A 76 -4.48 27.47 23.04
CA GLY A 76 -4.75 28.79 23.59
C GLY A 76 -3.49 29.66 23.79
N ARG A 77 -2.30 29.08 23.69
CA ARG A 77 -1.02 29.83 23.77
C ARG A 77 -0.79 30.61 22.47
N TYR A 78 0.13 31.59 22.54
CA TYR A 78 0.47 32.44 21.42
C TYR A 78 1.87 32.17 20.89
N VAL A 79 1.97 31.88 19.60
CA VAL A 79 3.24 31.70 18.88
C VAL A 79 3.52 32.95 18.06
N ARG A 80 4.75 33.45 18.12
CA ARG A 80 5.21 34.58 17.30
C ARG A 80 5.70 34.09 15.94
N ILE A 81 5.19 34.70 14.89
CA ILE A 81 5.61 34.49 13.49
C ILE A 81 6.00 35.86 12.94
N GLY A 82 7.27 36.05 12.63
CA GLY A 82 7.78 37.35 12.27
C GLY A 82 7.49 38.40 13.36
N ARG A 83 6.62 39.35 13.05
CA ARG A 83 6.19 40.43 13.99
C ARG A 83 4.79 40.22 14.56
N MET A 84 4.16 39.09 14.29
CA MET A 84 2.75 38.84 14.64
C MET A 84 2.61 37.67 15.62
N MET A 85 1.56 37.74 16.44
CA MET A 85 1.21 36.69 17.38
C MET A 85 0.01 35.91 16.86
N PHE A 86 0.12 34.59 16.80
CA PHE A 86 -0.94 33.67 16.41
C PHE A 86 -1.33 32.82 17.61
N GLN A 87 -2.62 32.65 17.82
CA GLN A 87 -3.14 31.77 18.86
C GLN A 87 -3.22 30.35 18.36
N VAL A 88 -2.62 29.41 19.09
CA VAL A 88 -2.71 27.98 18.79
C VAL A 88 -4.11 27.49 19.10
N VAL A 89 -4.83 27.02 18.07
CA VAL A 89 -6.20 26.52 18.18
C VAL A 89 -6.28 25.01 18.03
N GLY A 90 -5.22 24.37 17.55
CA GLY A 90 -5.16 22.93 17.39
C GLY A 90 -3.76 22.41 17.11
N VAL A 91 -3.62 21.09 17.29
CA VAL A 91 -2.50 20.28 16.84
C VAL A 91 -3.09 19.11 16.06
N TYR A 92 -2.65 18.88 14.84
CA TYR A 92 -3.17 17.79 14.02
C TYR A 92 -2.34 16.52 14.15
N ARG A 93 -2.92 15.39 13.73
CA ARG A 93 -2.21 14.11 13.68
C ARG A 93 -1.40 14.04 12.38
N ASP A 94 -0.12 13.81 12.51
CA ASP A 94 0.71 13.39 11.40
C ASP A 94 1.01 11.89 11.53
N LYS A 95 0.53 11.08 10.60
CA LYS A 95 0.81 9.64 10.58
C LYS A 95 2.23 9.33 10.14
N GLU A 96 2.86 10.24 9.43
CA GLU A 96 4.14 10.01 8.78
C GLU A 96 5.33 10.64 9.52
N MET A 97 5.09 11.38 10.63
CA MET A 97 6.12 12.18 11.31
C MET A 97 7.03 12.95 10.34
N ASN A 98 6.45 13.41 9.23
CA ASN A 98 7.20 14.14 8.22
C ASN A 98 7.65 15.47 8.80
N ASN A 99 8.95 15.64 8.94
CA ASN A 99 9.58 16.83 9.50
C ASN A 99 9.26 18.14 8.75
N ASN A 100 8.62 18.04 7.58
CA ASN A 100 8.36 19.17 6.70
C ASN A 100 6.88 19.55 6.57
N LYS A 101 5.99 18.98 7.41
CA LYS A 101 4.56 19.33 7.36
C LYS A 101 4.32 20.73 7.88
N PRO A 102 3.50 21.56 7.16
CA PRO A 102 3.29 22.95 7.49
C PRO A 102 2.41 23.12 8.75
N ALA A 103 2.48 24.28 9.35
CA ALA A 103 1.41 24.75 10.22
C ALA A 103 0.33 25.43 9.36
N TYR A 104 -0.93 25.25 9.76
CA TYR A 104 -2.06 25.78 9.00
C TYR A 104 -2.60 27.03 9.66
N ILE A 105 -2.89 28.05 8.82
CA ILE A 105 -3.53 29.31 9.22
C ILE A 105 -4.74 29.58 8.31
N PRO A 106 -5.70 30.44 8.69
CA PRO A 106 -6.81 30.77 7.82
C PRO A 106 -6.34 31.39 6.50
N PHE A 107 -6.87 30.94 5.38
CA PHE A 107 -6.53 31.44 4.05
C PHE A 107 -6.65 32.96 3.95
N THR A 108 -7.75 33.55 4.44
CA THR A 108 -7.98 34.99 4.42
C THR A 108 -6.96 35.77 5.24
N THR A 109 -6.46 35.17 6.33
CA THR A 109 -5.39 35.74 7.14
C THR A 109 -4.05 35.67 6.40
N ALA A 110 -3.73 34.52 5.79
CA ALA A 110 -2.53 34.36 4.98
C ALA A 110 -2.49 35.35 3.80
N GLN A 111 -3.62 35.48 3.10
CA GLN A 111 -3.75 36.40 1.97
C GLN A 111 -3.50 37.85 2.38
N GLN A 112 -4.03 38.27 3.51
CA GLN A 112 -3.84 39.64 4.01
C GLN A 112 -2.40 39.92 4.46
N LEU A 113 -1.72 38.88 4.99
CA LEU A 113 -0.40 39.05 5.60
C LEU A 113 0.76 38.85 4.62
N PHE A 114 0.61 37.92 3.70
CA PHE A 114 1.72 37.46 2.85
C PHE A 114 1.55 37.77 1.36
N ARG A 115 0.39 38.24 0.94
CA ARG A 115 0.11 38.54 -0.47
C ARG A 115 -0.46 39.94 -0.66
N SER A 116 -0.08 40.56 -1.75
CA SER A 116 -0.54 41.91 -2.11
C SER A 116 -1.72 41.86 -3.08
N GLY A 117 -2.84 41.24 -2.67
CA GLY A 117 -4.01 41.16 -3.54
C GLY A 117 -4.76 39.87 -3.46
N MET A 118 -5.33 39.41 -4.60
CA MET A 118 -6.10 38.16 -4.69
C MET A 118 -5.28 36.96 -5.21
N GLU A 119 -3.97 37.01 -5.05
CA GLU A 119 -3.06 35.97 -5.50
C GLU A 119 -3.17 34.72 -4.60
N VAL A 120 -3.09 33.56 -5.23
CA VAL A 120 -3.01 32.24 -4.58
C VAL A 120 -1.86 31.47 -5.21
N ASP A 121 -1.19 30.64 -4.43
CA ASP A 121 -0.11 29.80 -4.95
C ASP A 121 -0.72 28.57 -5.65
N ASP A 122 -1.69 27.92 -4.99
CA ASP A 122 -2.37 26.76 -5.53
C ASP A 122 -3.88 26.83 -5.30
N LEU A 123 -4.63 26.23 -6.22
CA LEU A 123 -6.04 25.90 -6.04
C LEU A 123 -6.17 24.38 -5.93
N ILE A 124 -6.59 23.91 -4.79
CA ILE A 124 -6.73 22.47 -4.48
C ILE A 124 -8.21 22.16 -4.41
N PHE A 125 -8.62 21.08 -5.06
CA PHE A 125 -10.02 20.67 -5.03
C PHE A 125 -10.17 19.15 -5.26
N THR A 126 -11.26 18.59 -4.79
CA THR A 126 -11.63 17.20 -5.03
C THR A 126 -12.72 17.10 -6.08
N VAL A 127 -12.62 16.07 -6.91
CA VAL A 127 -13.62 15.77 -7.94
C VAL A 127 -14.17 14.36 -7.69
N ARG A 128 -15.48 14.23 -7.69
CA ARG A 128 -16.16 12.94 -7.57
C ARG A 128 -16.71 12.51 -8.93
N GLY A 129 -16.66 11.19 -9.20
CA GLY A 129 -17.33 10.60 -10.35
C GLY A 129 -16.45 10.35 -11.57
N ILE A 130 -15.17 10.74 -11.54
CA ILE A 130 -14.20 10.40 -12.58
C ILE A 130 -13.71 8.96 -12.31
N LYS A 131 -14.01 8.05 -13.25
CA LYS A 131 -13.68 6.62 -13.12
C LYS A 131 -12.67 6.13 -14.14
N SER A 132 -12.50 6.85 -15.26
CA SER A 132 -11.59 6.47 -16.33
C SER A 132 -10.56 7.56 -16.62
N GLU A 133 -9.47 7.18 -17.27
CA GLU A 133 -8.42 8.09 -17.72
C GLU A 133 -8.94 9.07 -18.78
N GLU A 134 -9.86 8.61 -19.64
CA GLU A 134 -10.49 9.44 -20.67
C GLU A 134 -11.36 10.53 -20.05
N GLU A 135 -12.15 10.19 -19.01
CA GLU A 135 -12.95 11.16 -18.26
C GLU A 135 -12.07 12.17 -17.54
N ASN A 136 -10.94 11.72 -16.99
CA ASN A 136 -9.98 12.57 -16.32
C ASN A 136 -9.33 13.56 -17.30
N THR A 137 -8.80 13.09 -18.41
CA THR A 137 -8.21 13.94 -19.46
C THR A 137 -9.24 14.92 -20.00
N ALA A 138 -10.47 14.49 -20.21
CA ALA A 138 -11.55 15.38 -20.66
C ALA A 138 -11.92 16.43 -19.61
N PHE A 139 -11.84 16.10 -18.32
CA PHE A 139 -12.05 17.06 -17.25
C PHE A 139 -10.92 18.09 -17.21
N GLU A 140 -9.66 17.65 -17.27
CA GLU A 140 -8.49 18.52 -17.25
C GLU A 140 -8.50 19.50 -18.44
N GLN A 141 -8.81 19.01 -19.63
CA GLN A 141 -8.94 19.86 -20.81
C GLN A 141 -10.04 20.93 -20.67
N ARG A 142 -11.21 20.53 -20.15
CA ARG A 142 -12.30 21.46 -19.89
C ARG A 142 -11.94 22.49 -18.85
N PHE A 143 -11.29 22.07 -17.76
CA PHE A 143 -10.83 22.95 -16.70
C PHE A 143 -9.79 23.95 -17.25
N ARG A 144 -8.78 23.48 -17.98
CA ARG A 144 -7.76 24.29 -18.63
C ARG A 144 -8.39 25.32 -19.58
N THR A 145 -9.32 24.92 -20.41
CA THR A 145 -10.03 25.81 -21.34
C THR A 145 -10.81 26.89 -20.60
N ALA A 146 -11.51 26.52 -19.52
CA ALA A 146 -12.25 27.49 -18.71
C ALA A 146 -11.32 28.52 -18.02
N MET A 147 -10.16 28.07 -17.51
CA MET A 147 -9.16 28.94 -16.91
C MET A 147 -8.49 29.83 -17.95
N ALA A 148 -8.18 29.28 -19.14
CA ALA A 148 -7.61 30.02 -20.26
C ALA A 148 -8.49 31.18 -20.72
N LEU A 149 -9.80 30.97 -20.81
CA LEU A 149 -10.77 32.04 -21.13
C LEU A 149 -10.80 33.14 -20.06
N ARG A 150 -10.65 32.79 -18.79
CA ARG A 150 -10.70 33.75 -17.68
C ARG A 150 -9.40 34.50 -17.47
N HIS A 151 -8.26 33.85 -17.70
CA HIS A 151 -6.93 34.41 -17.44
C HIS A 151 -6.15 34.78 -18.71
N HIS A 152 -6.78 34.70 -19.88
CA HIS A 152 -6.24 35.15 -21.17
C HIS A 152 -4.91 34.46 -21.59
N PHE A 153 -4.80 33.15 -21.38
CA PHE A 153 -3.67 32.36 -21.90
C PHE A 153 -4.15 31.34 -22.96
N ASP A 154 -3.22 30.80 -23.75
CA ASP A 154 -3.54 29.78 -24.74
C ASP A 154 -3.82 28.42 -24.06
N PRO A 155 -4.98 27.77 -24.29
CA PRO A 155 -5.28 26.47 -23.71
C PRO A 155 -4.29 25.36 -24.11
N SER A 156 -3.58 25.53 -25.22
CA SER A 156 -2.55 24.58 -25.67
C SER A 156 -1.22 24.72 -24.93
N ASP A 157 -1.01 25.85 -24.25
CA ASP A 157 0.18 26.07 -23.42
C ASP A 157 0.05 25.33 -22.10
N THR A 158 0.71 24.16 -22.02
CA THR A 158 0.74 23.35 -20.80
C THR A 158 1.54 23.99 -19.66
N GLY A 159 2.45 24.92 -19.99
CA GLY A 159 3.26 25.64 -19.00
C GLY A 159 2.53 26.78 -18.31
N ALA A 160 1.46 27.34 -18.93
CA ALA A 160 0.71 28.45 -18.38
C ALA A 160 -0.11 28.08 -17.14
N LEU A 161 -0.53 26.82 -17.01
CA LEU A 161 -1.26 26.29 -15.86
C LEU A 161 -0.69 24.91 -15.52
N GLY A 162 0.08 24.83 -14.42
CA GLY A 162 0.51 23.56 -13.84
C GLY A 162 -0.70 22.85 -13.22
N MET A 163 -0.91 21.59 -13.59
CA MET A 163 -1.96 20.75 -13.01
C MET A 163 -1.32 19.50 -12.46
N TRP A 164 -1.62 19.19 -11.20
CA TRP A 164 -1.18 17.99 -10.54
C TRP A 164 -2.39 17.16 -10.15
N ASN A 165 -2.44 15.94 -10.64
CA ASN A 165 -3.55 15.05 -10.39
C ASN A 165 -3.07 13.83 -9.59
N THR A 166 -3.43 13.80 -8.33
CA THR A 166 -3.09 12.68 -7.44
C THR A 166 -3.66 11.34 -7.92
N GLY A 167 -4.76 11.37 -8.69
CA GLY A 167 -5.35 10.16 -9.29
C GLY A 167 -4.41 9.46 -10.27
N ASP A 168 -3.60 10.21 -11.00
CA ASP A 168 -2.63 9.65 -11.96
C ASP A 168 -1.46 8.98 -11.23
N ASP A 169 -1.02 9.55 -10.11
CA ASP A 169 -0.01 8.92 -9.26
C ASP A 169 -0.51 7.58 -8.69
N PHE A 170 -1.75 7.54 -8.19
CA PHE A 170 -2.35 6.28 -7.72
C PHE A 170 -2.47 5.22 -8.81
N ARG A 171 -2.83 5.61 -10.04
CA ARG A 171 -2.87 4.66 -11.17
C ARG A 171 -1.50 4.13 -11.52
N MET A 172 -0.47 4.98 -11.51
CA MET A 172 0.91 4.55 -11.74
C MET A 172 1.35 3.52 -10.69
N PHE A 173 1.00 3.76 -9.40
CA PHE A 173 1.23 2.78 -8.34
C PHE A 173 0.47 1.48 -8.57
N ASP A 174 -0.81 1.54 -8.95
CA ASP A 174 -1.61 0.36 -9.25
C ASP A 174 -1.04 -0.46 -10.42
N LEU A 175 -0.53 0.20 -11.47
CA LEU A 175 0.14 -0.46 -12.59
C LEU A 175 1.43 -1.17 -12.14
N ILE A 176 2.25 -0.50 -11.32
CA ILE A 176 3.48 -1.07 -10.78
C ILE A 176 3.15 -2.27 -9.88
N LEU A 177 2.19 -2.12 -8.96
CA LEU A 177 1.78 -3.19 -8.06
C LEU A 177 1.17 -4.38 -8.83
N SER A 178 0.33 -4.11 -9.83
CA SER A 178 -0.26 -5.14 -10.69
C SER A 178 0.81 -5.87 -11.49
N GLY A 179 1.79 -5.15 -12.04
CA GLY A 179 2.94 -5.73 -12.73
C GLY A 179 3.79 -6.61 -11.80
N LEU A 180 4.05 -6.15 -10.59
CA LEU A 180 4.76 -6.92 -9.57
C LEU A 180 3.99 -8.18 -9.16
N MET A 181 2.69 -8.06 -8.94
CA MET A 181 1.81 -9.21 -8.64
C MET A 181 1.81 -10.22 -9.79
N MET A 182 1.71 -9.78 -11.04
CA MET A 182 1.79 -10.64 -12.21
C MET A 182 3.13 -11.39 -12.27
N PHE A 183 4.24 -10.69 -12.03
CA PHE A 183 5.57 -11.29 -11.96
C PHE A 183 5.67 -12.37 -10.88
N ILE A 184 5.18 -12.08 -9.66
CA ILE A 184 5.15 -13.04 -8.55
C ILE A 184 4.32 -14.27 -8.91
N TRP A 185 3.17 -14.10 -9.58
CA TRP A 185 2.35 -15.21 -10.05
C TRP A 185 3.08 -16.07 -11.08
N ILE A 186 3.76 -15.46 -12.06
CA ILE A 186 4.54 -16.20 -13.08
C ILE A 186 5.63 -17.04 -12.41
N VAL A 187 6.42 -16.44 -11.50
CA VAL A 187 7.48 -17.13 -10.78
C VAL A 187 6.91 -18.24 -9.89
N GLY A 188 5.84 -17.94 -9.15
CA GLY A 188 5.18 -18.91 -8.27
C GLY A 188 4.62 -20.13 -9.01
N ILE A 189 3.92 -19.90 -10.13
CA ILE A 189 3.38 -20.97 -10.98
C ILE A 189 4.53 -21.79 -11.60
N SER A 190 5.57 -21.13 -12.09
CA SER A 190 6.73 -21.82 -12.67
C SER A 190 7.46 -22.70 -11.66
N THR A 191 7.63 -22.21 -10.44
CA THR A 191 8.23 -22.96 -9.34
C THR A 191 7.34 -24.14 -8.92
N LEU A 192 6.03 -23.93 -8.85
CA LEU A 192 5.06 -24.98 -8.56
C LEU A 192 5.11 -26.09 -9.63
N MET A 193 5.16 -25.71 -10.91
CA MET A 193 5.30 -26.65 -12.02
C MET A 193 6.58 -27.48 -11.92
N ALA A 194 7.71 -26.85 -11.59
CA ALA A 194 8.97 -27.56 -11.35
C ALA A 194 8.83 -28.56 -10.18
N GLY A 195 8.17 -28.16 -9.08
CA GLY A 195 7.86 -29.01 -7.95
C GLY A 195 7.00 -30.22 -8.33
N ILE A 196 5.92 -30.01 -9.12
CA ILE A 196 5.05 -31.07 -9.64
C ILE A 196 5.85 -32.09 -10.46
N VAL A 197 6.73 -31.64 -11.34
CA VAL A 197 7.60 -32.51 -12.15
C VAL A 197 8.55 -33.29 -11.24
N GLY A 198 9.16 -32.65 -10.24
CA GLY A 198 10.04 -33.29 -9.27
C GLY A 198 9.34 -34.42 -8.50
N VAL A 199 8.18 -34.12 -7.91
CA VAL A 199 7.38 -35.13 -7.19
C VAL A 199 6.91 -36.26 -8.13
N SER A 200 6.48 -35.90 -9.35
CA SER A 200 6.07 -36.90 -10.34
C SER A 200 7.21 -37.87 -10.71
N ASN A 201 8.43 -37.36 -10.86
CA ASN A 201 9.59 -38.21 -11.14
C ASN A 201 9.90 -39.17 -9.96
N ILE A 202 9.86 -38.67 -8.72
CA ILE A 202 10.07 -39.52 -7.52
C ILE A 202 9.00 -40.59 -7.45
N MET A 203 7.73 -40.21 -7.64
CA MET A 203 6.60 -41.17 -7.63
C MET A 203 6.70 -42.21 -8.75
N LEU A 204 7.26 -41.82 -9.90
CA LEU A 204 7.46 -42.74 -11.01
C LEU A 204 8.53 -43.79 -10.70
N VAL A 205 9.58 -43.45 -9.96
CA VAL A 205 10.58 -44.39 -9.43
C VAL A 205 9.93 -45.32 -8.41
N THR A 206 9.23 -44.77 -7.42
CA THR A 206 8.53 -45.55 -6.37
C THR A 206 7.54 -46.52 -6.98
N VAL A 207 6.78 -46.11 -8.01
CA VAL A 207 5.85 -47.00 -8.72
C VAL A 207 6.61 -48.15 -9.39
N ARG A 208 7.77 -47.89 -10.01
CA ARG A 208 8.59 -48.96 -10.63
C ARG A 208 9.10 -49.95 -9.59
N GLU A 209 9.60 -49.46 -8.45
CA GLU A 209 10.10 -50.31 -7.36
C GLU A 209 9.00 -51.22 -6.79
N ARG A 210 7.74 -50.73 -6.75
CA ARG A 210 6.58 -51.45 -6.22
C ARG A 210 5.75 -52.13 -7.31
N THR A 211 6.26 -52.24 -8.55
CA THR A 211 5.53 -52.81 -9.69
C THR A 211 5.02 -54.23 -9.37
N ARG A 212 5.82 -55.05 -8.71
CA ARG A 212 5.45 -56.44 -8.32
C ARG A 212 4.30 -56.46 -7.32
N GLU A 213 4.26 -55.57 -6.32
CA GLU A 213 3.15 -55.45 -5.38
C GLU A 213 1.83 -55.12 -6.11
N PHE A 214 1.90 -54.15 -7.05
CA PHE A 214 0.74 -53.78 -7.83
C PHE A 214 0.28 -54.89 -8.78
N GLY A 215 1.23 -55.65 -9.34
CA GLY A 215 0.95 -56.87 -10.11
C GLY A 215 0.19 -57.93 -9.32
N ILE A 216 0.64 -58.22 -8.09
CA ILE A 216 -0.03 -59.20 -7.17
C ILE A 216 -1.44 -58.70 -6.82
N ARG A 217 -1.60 -57.42 -6.43
CA ARG A 217 -2.93 -56.83 -6.12
C ARG A 217 -3.89 -56.95 -7.31
N LYS A 218 -3.38 -56.70 -8.53
CA LYS A 218 -4.18 -56.82 -9.76
C LYS A 218 -4.54 -58.27 -10.09
N ALA A 219 -3.65 -59.23 -9.80
CA ALA A 219 -3.89 -60.62 -9.99
C ALA A 219 -4.96 -61.20 -9.01
N ILE A 220 -5.04 -60.66 -7.79
CA ILE A 220 -6.03 -60.98 -6.75
C ILE A 220 -7.38 -60.27 -7.00
N GLY A 221 -7.48 -59.43 -8.08
CA GLY A 221 -8.74 -58.79 -8.46
C GLY A 221 -8.88 -57.31 -8.08
N ALA A 222 -7.83 -56.62 -7.64
CA ALA A 222 -7.90 -55.23 -7.39
C ALA A 222 -8.15 -54.40 -8.68
N GLY A 223 -9.22 -53.63 -8.70
CA GLY A 223 -9.59 -52.81 -9.83
C GLY A 223 -8.56 -51.69 -10.10
N PRO A 224 -8.44 -51.24 -11.35
CA PRO A 224 -7.53 -50.17 -11.74
C PRO A 224 -7.68 -48.85 -10.92
N ALA A 225 -8.93 -48.55 -10.56
CA ALA A 225 -9.24 -47.34 -9.76
C ALA A 225 -8.70 -47.43 -8.33
N SER A 226 -8.58 -48.62 -7.74
CA SER A 226 -8.04 -48.83 -6.40
C SER A 226 -6.56 -48.54 -6.33
N ILE A 227 -5.78 -48.95 -7.35
CA ILE A 227 -4.36 -48.69 -7.46
C ILE A 227 -4.11 -47.21 -7.72
N LEU A 228 -4.88 -46.60 -8.64
CA LEU A 228 -4.82 -45.20 -8.98
C LEU A 228 -5.08 -44.34 -7.75
N ARG A 229 -6.14 -44.60 -6.98
CA ARG A 229 -6.47 -43.89 -5.75
C ARG A 229 -5.35 -43.96 -4.70
N LEU A 230 -4.71 -45.13 -4.54
CA LEU A 230 -3.63 -45.31 -3.59
C LEU A 230 -2.44 -44.38 -3.91
N ILE A 231 -2.01 -44.37 -5.17
CA ILE A 231 -0.87 -43.56 -5.61
C ILE A 231 -1.19 -42.06 -5.51
N ILE A 232 -2.41 -41.63 -5.88
CA ILE A 232 -2.83 -40.27 -5.76
C ILE A 232 -2.86 -39.79 -4.29
N ILE A 233 -3.41 -40.64 -3.38
CA ILE A 233 -3.41 -40.29 -1.95
C ILE A 233 -1.99 -40.16 -1.42
N GLU A 234 -1.08 -41.08 -1.79
CA GLU A 234 0.32 -41.04 -1.39
C GLU A 234 1.00 -39.73 -1.91
N SER A 235 0.75 -39.37 -3.16
CA SER A 235 1.25 -38.10 -3.74
C SER A 235 0.70 -36.89 -3.01
N ILE A 236 -0.60 -36.85 -2.70
CA ILE A 236 -1.22 -35.73 -1.95
C ILE A 236 -0.59 -35.63 -0.55
N LEU A 237 -0.40 -36.72 0.16
CA LEU A 237 0.19 -36.75 1.49
C LEU A 237 1.61 -36.18 1.47
N VAL A 238 2.45 -36.66 0.54
CA VAL A 238 3.83 -36.16 0.38
C VAL A 238 3.85 -34.66 0.04
N THR A 239 3.06 -34.26 -0.96
CA THR A 239 3.03 -32.85 -1.40
C THR A 239 2.48 -31.94 -0.30
N THR A 240 1.44 -32.35 0.41
CA THR A 240 0.85 -31.54 1.49
C THR A 240 1.79 -31.44 2.69
N LEU A 241 2.48 -32.52 3.08
CA LEU A 241 3.43 -32.53 4.18
C LEU A 241 4.59 -31.56 3.91
N PHE A 242 5.28 -31.75 2.78
CA PHE A 242 6.41 -30.90 2.44
C PHE A 242 6.01 -29.48 2.06
N GLY A 243 4.84 -29.31 1.46
CA GLY A 243 4.27 -28.00 1.18
C GLY A 243 3.93 -27.23 2.45
N TYR A 244 3.39 -27.92 3.48
CA TYR A 244 3.14 -27.32 4.78
C TYR A 244 4.44 -26.89 5.48
N VAL A 245 5.47 -27.76 5.46
CA VAL A 245 6.81 -27.40 5.98
C VAL A 245 7.37 -26.19 5.25
N GLY A 246 7.24 -26.15 3.91
CA GLY A 246 7.65 -24.99 3.11
C GLY A 246 6.89 -23.70 3.47
N MET A 247 5.57 -23.80 3.69
CA MET A 247 4.75 -22.68 4.11
C MET A 247 5.16 -22.15 5.48
N VAL A 248 5.38 -23.00 6.46
CA VAL A 248 5.85 -22.61 7.81
C VAL A 248 7.23 -21.98 7.73
N ALA A 249 8.14 -22.55 6.94
CA ALA A 249 9.47 -21.96 6.71
C ALA A 249 9.38 -20.57 6.04
N GLY A 250 8.50 -20.41 5.04
CA GLY A 250 8.25 -19.13 4.37
C GLY A 250 7.72 -18.06 5.33
N ILE A 251 6.74 -18.39 6.16
CA ILE A 251 6.23 -17.49 7.21
C ILE A 251 7.36 -17.12 8.19
N GLY A 252 8.12 -18.11 8.65
CA GLY A 252 9.24 -17.87 9.56
C GLY A 252 10.30 -16.93 9.00
N VAL A 253 10.65 -17.07 7.71
CA VAL A 253 11.57 -16.14 7.03
C VAL A 253 10.98 -14.72 6.96
N THR A 254 9.68 -14.59 6.65
CA THR A 254 9.02 -13.28 6.59
C THR A 254 9.01 -12.59 7.95
N GLU A 255 8.70 -13.32 9.04
CA GLU A 255 8.75 -12.78 10.41
C GLU A 255 10.18 -12.41 10.84
N LEU A 256 11.16 -13.19 10.41
CA LEU A 256 12.58 -12.94 10.72
C LEU A 256 13.07 -11.65 10.03
N ILE A 257 12.61 -11.40 8.80
CA ILE A 257 12.87 -10.15 8.07
C ILE A 257 12.19 -8.97 8.79
N ASP A 258 10.90 -9.10 9.18
CA ASP A 258 10.18 -8.05 9.92
C ASP A 258 10.85 -7.72 11.25
N TYR A 259 11.26 -8.74 12.00
CA TYR A 259 12.04 -8.57 13.23
C TYR A 259 13.38 -7.86 12.99
N GLY A 260 14.11 -8.26 11.93
CA GLY A 260 15.38 -7.63 11.55
C GLY A 260 15.21 -6.16 11.16
N MET A 261 14.15 -5.83 10.41
CA MET A 261 13.81 -4.45 10.03
C MET A 261 13.43 -3.60 11.25
N THR A 262 12.70 -4.19 12.20
CA THR A 262 12.33 -3.52 13.45
C THR A 262 13.57 -3.26 14.31
N MET A 263 14.49 -4.21 14.44
CA MET A 263 15.74 -4.04 15.17
C MET A 263 16.69 -3.04 14.50
N ALA A 264 16.70 -2.97 13.18
CA ALA A 264 17.49 -1.99 12.43
C ALA A 264 16.89 -0.56 12.46
N GLY A 265 15.76 -0.35 13.16
CA GLY A 265 15.07 0.93 13.23
C GLY A 265 14.40 1.33 11.90
N MET A 266 14.34 0.44 10.92
CA MET A 266 13.71 0.72 9.63
C MET A 266 12.18 0.74 9.70
N ASN A 267 11.59 0.08 10.70
CA ASN A 267 10.15 0.14 11.02
C ASN A 267 9.84 1.20 12.08
N ALA A 268 10.84 1.90 12.61
CA ALA A 268 10.60 3.01 13.50
C ALA A 268 9.94 4.13 12.69
N ASP A 269 8.89 4.72 13.24
CA ASP A 269 8.24 5.97 12.79
C ASP A 269 9.24 7.17 12.78
N THR A 270 10.54 6.91 12.66
CA THR A 270 11.62 7.87 12.69
C THR A 270 12.00 8.29 11.28
N GLY A 271 11.42 9.38 10.88
CA GLY A 271 12.10 10.39 10.08
C GLY A 271 12.07 10.24 8.58
N GLY A 272 11.12 10.91 8.00
CA GLY A 272 11.26 11.88 6.92
C GLY A 272 12.40 11.71 5.92
N GLY A 273 12.19 10.87 4.90
CA GLY A 273 12.75 11.09 3.58
C GLY A 273 11.61 11.07 2.57
N PRO A 274 11.69 11.80 1.44
CA PRO A 274 10.70 11.73 0.37
C PRO A 274 10.77 10.37 -0.33
N GLY A 275 10.35 9.32 0.36
CA GLY A 275 10.44 7.94 -0.12
C GLY A 275 10.17 6.88 0.95
N ASN A 276 9.88 7.25 2.18
CA ASN A 276 9.50 6.31 3.22
C ASN A 276 8.04 5.85 3.04
N LEU A 277 7.80 5.17 1.92
CA LEU A 277 6.69 4.26 1.80
C LEU A 277 7.01 3.09 2.73
N SER A 278 6.42 3.04 3.90
CA SER A 278 6.39 1.85 4.74
C SER A 278 5.51 0.80 4.03
N ILE A 279 6.05 0.27 2.92
CA ILE A 279 5.40 -0.74 2.06
C ILE A 279 5.21 -2.05 2.86
N PHE A 280 6.04 -2.26 3.87
CA PHE A 280 6.02 -3.45 4.72
C PHE A 280 5.60 -3.07 6.15
N ARG A 281 4.31 -2.87 6.35
CA ARG A 281 3.75 -2.72 7.69
C ARG A 281 3.13 -4.04 8.10
N HIS A 282 3.85 -4.82 8.94
CA HIS A 282 3.41 -6.09 9.52
C HIS A 282 2.80 -7.07 8.49
N PRO A 283 3.62 -7.87 7.81
CA PRO A 283 3.12 -8.90 6.91
C PRO A 283 2.39 -9.97 7.72
N THR A 284 1.10 -9.77 7.96
CA THR A 284 0.26 -10.78 8.59
C THR A 284 -0.28 -11.73 7.54
N VAL A 285 0.04 -13.02 7.67
CA VAL A 285 -0.54 -14.05 6.82
C VAL A 285 -2.01 -14.22 7.19
N SER A 286 -2.91 -13.78 6.32
CA SER A 286 -4.35 -13.95 6.56
C SER A 286 -4.74 -15.43 6.44
N LEU A 287 -5.73 -15.85 7.23
CA LEU A 287 -6.28 -17.20 7.18
C LEU A 287 -6.74 -17.60 5.76
N GLY A 288 -7.20 -16.61 4.97
CA GLY A 288 -7.58 -16.82 3.58
C GLY A 288 -6.41 -17.21 2.67
N ILE A 289 -5.22 -16.64 2.89
CA ILE A 289 -4.01 -17.01 2.14
C ILE A 289 -3.58 -18.43 2.50
N ALA A 290 -3.59 -18.79 3.79
CA ALA A 290 -3.23 -20.14 4.24
C ALA A 290 -4.17 -21.21 3.68
N THR A 291 -5.49 -20.95 3.65
CA THR A 291 -6.48 -21.89 3.07
C THR A 291 -6.33 -22.02 1.55
N SER A 292 -6.13 -20.93 0.83
CA SER A 292 -5.91 -20.96 -0.62
C SER A 292 -4.62 -21.70 -0.99
N ALA A 293 -3.54 -21.50 -0.24
CA ALA A 293 -2.29 -22.22 -0.40
C ALA A 293 -2.47 -23.73 -0.19
N THR A 294 -3.21 -24.12 0.86
CA THR A 294 -3.50 -25.55 1.13
C THR A 294 -4.29 -26.19 -0.02
N VAL A 295 -5.31 -25.51 -0.54
CA VAL A 295 -6.07 -26.00 -1.71
C VAL A 295 -5.17 -26.15 -2.93
N LEU A 296 -4.31 -25.17 -3.19
CA LEU A 296 -3.35 -25.21 -4.30
C LEU A 296 -2.38 -26.40 -4.17
N LEU A 297 -1.87 -26.68 -2.96
CA LEU A 297 -1.01 -27.83 -2.68
C LEU A 297 -1.71 -29.16 -2.94
N ILE A 298 -2.99 -29.29 -2.58
CA ILE A 298 -3.78 -30.50 -2.87
C ILE A 298 -3.92 -30.69 -4.37
N ILE A 299 -4.24 -29.63 -5.11
CA ILE A 299 -4.35 -29.68 -6.58
C ILE A 299 -3.01 -30.08 -7.20
N ALA A 300 -1.91 -29.52 -6.73
CA ALA A 300 -0.56 -29.85 -7.19
C ALA A 300 -0.22 -31.32 -6.90
N GLY A 301 -0.59 -31.84 -5.72
CA GLY A 301 -0.39 -33.24 -5.33
C GLY A 301 -1.16 -34.21 -6.23
N VAL A 302 -2.41 -33.89 -6.55
CA VAL A 302 -3.20 -34.67 -7.53
C VAL A 302 -2.53 -34.67 -8.90
N ALA A 303 -2.11 -33.50 -9.37
CA ALA A 303 -1.45 -33.35 -10.67
C ALA A 303 -0.13 -34.16 -10.74
N ALA A 304 0.69 -34.06 -9.70
CA ALA A 304 1.96 -34.78 -9.58
C ALA A 304 1.78 -36.32 -9.56
N GLY A 305 0.73 -36.78 -8.88
CA GLY A 305 0.43 -38.24 -8.73
C GLY A 305 -0.28 -38.85 -9.93
N TYR A 306 -1.00 -38.04 -10.72
CA TYR A 306 -1.85 -38.55 -11.80
C TYR A 306 -1.08 -39.28 -12.90
N PHE A 307 0.01 -38.72 -13.38
CA PHE A 307 0.82 -39.32 -14.45
C PHE A 307 1.48 -40.65 -14.02
N PRO A 308 2.18 -40.75 -12.87
CA PRO A 308 2.71 -42.01 -12.35
C PRO A 308 1.64 -43.04 -12.09
N ALA A 309 0.49 -42.64 -11.51
CA ALA A 309 -0.62 -43.52 -11.22
C ALA A 309 -1.20 -44.16 -12.48
N ARG A 310 -1.40 -43.36 -13.53
CA ARG A 310 -1.87 -43.89 -14.83
C ARG A 310 -0.88 -44.88 -15.43
N LYS A 311 0.42 -44.64 -15.30
CA LYS A 311 1.47 -45.53 -15.78
C LYS A 311 1.47 -46.88 -14.99
N ALA A 312 1.31 -46.86 -13.67
CA ALA A 312 1.20 -48.02 -12.83
C ALA A 312 -0.01 -48.93 -13.23
N VAL A 313 -1.13 -48.31 -13.55
CA VAL A 313 -2.35 -49.01 -13.96
C VAL A 313 -2.23 -49.64 -15.35
N SER A 314 -1.43 -49.05 -16.26
CA SER A 314 -1.28 -49.52 -17.64
C SER A 314 -0.44 -50.80 -17.76
N ILE A 315 0.37 -51.17 -16.73
CA ILE A 315 1.23 -52.35 -16.78
C ILE A 315 0.38 -53.63 -16.62
N PRO A 316 0.48 -54.64 -17.53
CA PRO A 316 -0.22 -55.91 -17.41
C PRO A 316 0.28 -56.70 -16.19
N ALA A 317 -0.64 -57.41 -15.48
CA ALA A 317 -0.28 -58.16 -14.26
C ALA A 317 0.78 -59.24 -14.52
N VAL A 318 0.74 -59.87 -15.67
CA VAL A 318 1.72 -60.93 -16.07
C VAL A 318 3.12 -60.34 -16.26
N GLU A 319 3.24 -59.12 -16.84
CA GLU A 319 4.51 -58.46 -17.05
C GLU A 319 5.08 -57.90 -15.73
N ALA A 320 4.23 -57.39 -14.85
CA ALA A 320 4.60 -56.93 -13.52
C ALA A 320 5.14 -58.06 -12.59
N MET A 321 4.74 -59.30 -12.79
CA MET A 321 5.25 -60.44 -12.01
C MET A 321 6.54 -61.03 -12.62
N ARG A 322 6.87 -60.70 -13.88
CA ARG A 322 8.05 -61.24 -14.59
C ARG A 322 9.25 -60.30 -14.50
N SER A 323 9.04 -59.02 -14.07
CA SER A 323 10.13 -58.05 -13.90
C SER A 323 10.94 -58.41 -12.65
N GLU A 324 12.16 -58.88 -12.84
CA GLU A 324 13.23 -58.94 -11.85
C GLU A 324 13.85 -57.55 -11.69
#